data_2fcad2cdfc246f9e436dcbea3a6c413f
#
_entry.id   2fcad2cdfc246f9e436dcbea3a6c413f
#
_cell.length_a   1.000
_cell.length_b   1.000
_cell.length_c   1.000
_cell.angle_alpha   90.00
_cell.angle_beta   90.00
_cell.angle_gamma   90.00
#
_symmetry.space_group_name_H-M   'P 1'
#
loop_
_entity.id
_entity.type
_entity.pdbx_description
1 polymer ?
#
loop_
_entity_poly.entity_id
_entity_poly.type
_entity_poly.pdbx_seq_one_letter_code
_entity_poly.pdbx_strand_id
1 'polypeptide(L)'
;AEPTPVYRALFDVALECYEAVREVTRPGATSEEIVEVSSRMTEDKGYPILDSLFHGEGGRNPELGTRGSHHAFEPFTLEENMVVVIQPNPMTPDGKAGLQLGAAVVVKPGGGESLHRYPFHFPVCG
;
A
#
# COMPACT_ATOMS: atom_id res chain seq x y z
N ALA A 1 19.56 11.25 14.03
CA ALA A 1 20.34 10.56 13.00
C ALA A 1 19.61 10.62 11.66
N GLU A 2 20.38 10.75 10.59
CA GLU A 2 19.80 10.74 9.26
C GLU A 2 19.43 9.31 8.84
N PRO A 3 18.35 9.13 8.06
CA PRO A 3 18.01 7.82 7.54
C PRO A 3 19.10 7.32 6.59
N THR A 4 19.36 6.01 6.62
CA THR A 4 20.28 5.42 5.67
C THR A 4 19.67 5.46 4.26
N PRO A 5 20.52 5.44 3.20
CA PRO A 5 20.01 5.41 1.82
C PRO A 5 19.05 4.25 1.56
N VAL A 6 19.29 3.09 2.19
CA VAL A 6 18.42 1.90 2.03
C VAL A 6 17.01 2.20 2.55
N TYR A 7 16.88 2.73 3.75
CA TYR A 7 15.57 3.02 4.32
C TYR A 7 14.89 4.20 3.63
N ARG A 8 15.66 5.15 3.15
CA ARG A 8 15.10 6.24 2.35
C ARG A 8 14.48 5.72 1.05
N ALA A 9 15.18 4.81 0.38
CA ALA A 9 14.66 4.19 -0.83
C ALA A 9 13.39 3.39 -0.56
N LEU A 10 13.37 2.63 0.54
CA LEU A 10 12.18 1.87 0.96
C LEU A 10 11.00 2.79 1.25
N PHE A 11 11.24 3.90 1.94
CA PHE A 11 10.19 4.88 2.23
C PHE A 11 9.63 5.47 0.95
N ASP A 12 10.49 5.86 0.01
CA ASP A 12 10.05 6.44 -1.25
C ASP A 12 9.20 5.45 -2.06
N VAL A 13 9.60 4.18 -2.12
CA VAL A 13 8.83 3.13 -2.78
C VAL A 13 7.48 2.92 -2.09
N ALA A 14 7.48 2.86 -0.77
CA ALA A 14 6.25 2.68 0.01
C ALA A 14 5.27 3.83 -0.22
N LEU A 15 5.78 5.06 -0.20
CA LEU A 15 4.95 6.25 -0.41
C LEU A 15 4.38 6.28 -1.82
N GLU A 16 5.20 5.96 -2.83
CA GLU A 16 4.77 5.90 -4.22
C GLU A 16 3.67 4.85 -4.41
N CYS A 17 3.85 3.69 -3.82
CA CYS A 17 2.87 2.61 -3.86
C CYS A 17 1.56 3.03 -3.17
N TYR A 18 1.67 3.63 -1.99
CA TYR A 18 0.51 4.13 -1.26
C TYR A 18 -0.29 5.12 -2.10
N GLU A 19 0.37 6.11 -2.67
CA GLU A 19 -0.30 7.13 -3.48
C GLU A 19 -0.93 6.55 -4.74
N ALA A 20 -0.25 5.64 -5.41
CA ALA A 20 -0.77 4.99 -6.62
C ALA A 20 -2.02 4.15 -6.31
N VAL A 21 -2.00 3.40 -5.22
CA VAL A 21 -3.16 2.59 -4.78
C VAL A 21 -4.29 3.49 -4.32
N ARG A 22 -3.98 4.55 -3.57
CA ARG A 22 -4.98 5.50 -3.10
C ARG A 22 -5.74 6.14 -4.26
N GLU A 23 -5.06 6.51 -5.33
CA GLU A 23 -5.68 7.13 -6.50
C GLU A 23 -6.71 6.24 -7.18
N VAL A 24 -6.50 4.93 -7.17
CA VAL A 24 -7.44 3.98 -7.78
C VAL A 24 -8.46 3.41 -6.78
N THR A 25 -8.41 3.85 -5.53
CA THR A 25 -9.34 3.42 -4.48
C THR A 25 -10.64 4.22 -4.59
N ARG A 26 -11.43 3.89 -5.60
CA ARG A 26 -12.67 4.58 -5.96
C ARG A 26 -13.81 3.58 -6.05
N PRO A 27 -15.07 4.05 -5.94
CA PRO A 27 -16.22 3.15 -6.14
C PRO A 27 -16.14 2.48 -7.50
N GLY A 28 -16.36 1.18 -7.54
CA GLY A 28 -16.28 0.39 -8.76
C GLY A 28 -14.89 -0.16 -9.08
N ALA A 29 -13.86 0.24 -8.35
CA ALA A 29 -12.53 -0.31 -8.54
C ALA A 29 -12.52 -1.79 -8.13
N THR A 30 -11.84 -2.62 -8.92
CA THR A 30 -11.77 -4.05 -8.67
C THR A 30 -10.46 -4.43 -7.99
N SER A 31 -10.47 -5.56 -7.31
CA SER A 31 -9.26 -6.11 -6.71
C SER A 31 -8.15 -6.30 -7.74
N GLU A 32 -8.48 -6.70 -8.96
CA GLU A 32 -7.51 -6.86 -10.05
C GLU A 32 -6.79 -5.56 -10.38
N GLU A 33 -7.52 -4.45 -10.39
CA GLU A 33 -6.96 -3.12 -10.65
C GLU A 33 -5.96 -2.73 -9.58
N ILE A 34 -6.28 -2.99 -8.32
CA ILE A 34 -5.40 -2.69 -7.19
C ILE A 34 -4.14 -3.57 -7.24
N VAL A 35 -4.30 -4.85 -7.54
CA VAL A 35 -3.15 -5.76 -7.70
C VAL A 35 -2.23 -5.28 -8.82
N GLU A 36 -2.81 -4.86 -9.95
CA GLU A 36 -2.03 -4.36 -11.09
C GLU A 36 -1.20 -3.14 -10.71
N VAL A 37 -1.82 -2.16 -10.07
CA VAL A 37 -1.14 -0.93 -9.67
C VAL A 37 -0.04 -1.20 -8.65
N SER A 38 -0.33 -1.98 -7.61
CA SER A 38 0.65 -2.28 -6.56
C SER A 38 1.80 -3.17 -7.06
N SER A 39 1.51 -4.10 -7.97
CA SER A 39 2.52 -5.01 -8.51
C SER A 39 3.55 -4.30 -9.38
N ARG A 40 3.18 -3.18 -10.02
CA ARG A 40 4.13 -2.37 -10.78
C ARG A 40 5.30 -1.91 -9.93
N MET A 41 5.04 -1.57 -8.68
CA MET A 41 6.11 -1.12 -7.79
C MET A 41 7.12 -2.24 -7.54
N THR A 42 6.64 -3.46 -7.33
CA THR A 42 7.51 -4.62 -7.16
C THR A 42 8.29 -4.93 -8.44
N GLU A 43 7.60 -4.97 -9.56
CA GLU A 43 8.19 -5.33 -10.85
C GLU A 43 9.16 -4.27 -11.38
N ASP A 44 8.76 -3.00 -11.31
CA ASP A 44 9.54 -1.89 -11.88
C ASP A 44 10.70 -1.47 -10.98
N LYS A 45 10.51 -1.53 -9.67
CA LYS A 45 11.49 -1.05 -8.71
C LYS A 45 12.35 -2.17 -8.10
N GLY A 46 11.91 -3.42 -8.23
CA GLY A 46 12.62 -4.56 -7.67
C GLY A 46 12.52 -4.69 -6.15
N TYR A 47 11.50 -4.11 -5.55
CA TYR A 47 11.27 -4.20 -4.10
C TYR A 47 10.05 -5.07 -3.83
N PRO A 48 10.24 -6.32 -3.36
CA PRO A 48 9.12 -7.17 -3.02
C PRO A 48 8.25 -6.53 -1.94
N ILE A 49 6.95 -6.69 -2.06
CA ILE A 49 6.00 -6.23 -1.05
C ILE A 49 5.43 -7.47 -0.36
N LEU A 50 5.50 -7.47 0.97
CA LEU A 50 4.93 -8.55 1.77
C LEU A 50 3.42 -8.52 1.71
N ASP A 51 2.80 -9.57 2.23
CA ASP A 51 1.36 -9.76 2.19
C ASP A 51 0.56 -8.66 2.88
N SER A 52 -0.72 -8.62 2.56
CA SER A 52 -1.71 -7.71 3.16
C SER A 52 -1.43 -6.24 2.92
N LEU A 53 -1.05 -5.91 1.69
CA LEU A 53 -0.90 -4.55 1.23
C LEU A 53 -2.16 -3.69 1.46
N PHE A 54 -3.33 -4.32 1.40
CA PHE A 54 -4.61 -3.63 1.39
C PHE A 54 -5.63 -4.49 2.14
N HIS A 55 -6.34 -3.91 3.10
CA HIS A 55 -7.35 -4.66 3.85
C HIS A 55 -8.45 -3.73 4.38
N GLY A 56 -9.58 -4.33 4.72
CA GLY A 56 -10.66 -3.61 5.39
C GLY A 56 -10.29 -3.26 6.82
N GLU A 57 -11.07 -2.38 7.41
CA GLU A 57 -10.88 -1.97 8.80
C GLU A 57 -10.92 -3.19 9.73
N GLY A 58 -9.97 -3.24 10.67
CA GLY A 58 -9.87 -4.34 11.62
C GLY A 58 -9.23 -5.60 11.05
N GLY A 59 -8.54 -5.50 9.91
CA GLY A 59 -7.88 -6.64 9.28
C GLY A 59 -8.84 -7.62 8.61
N ARG A 60 -10.04 -7.15 8.29
CA ARG A 60 -11.08 -7.97 7.64
C ARG A 60 -11.10 -7.79 6.13
N ASN A 61 -11.92 -8.60 5.47
CA ASN A 61 -12.17 -8.43 4.03
C ASN A 61 -12.73 -7.03 3.73
N PRO A 62 -12.39 -6.42 2.60
CA PRO A 62 -11.51 -7.01 1.58
C PRO A 62 -10.05 -7.06 2.03
N GLU A 63 -9.32 -8.05 1.55
CA GLU A 63 -7.90 -8.20 1.83
C GLU A 63 -7.18 -8.54 0.53
N LEU A 64 -5.99 -7.98 0.34
CA LEU A 64 -5.28 -8.10 -0.91
C LEU A 64 -3.78 -7.92 -0.73
N GLY A 65 -3.00 -8.72 -1.47
CA GLY A 65 -1.58 -8.55 -1.61
C GLY A 65 -1.20 -8.18 -3.03
N THR A 66 0.07 -8.24 -3.35
CA THR A 66 0.55 -8.05 -4.72
C THR A 66 0.38 -9.35 -5.51
N ARG A 67 0.62 -9.28 -6.83
CA ARG A 67 0.52 -10.43 -7.72
C ARG A 67 1.38 -11.61 -7.29
N GLY A 68 2.52 -11.35 -6.65
CA GLY A 68 3.43 -12.39 -6.17
C GLY A 68 3.13 -12.90 -4.77
N SER A 69 2.01 -12.50 -4.17
CA SER A 69 1.64 -12.93 -2.82
C SER A 69 1.43 -14.44 -2.74
N HIS A 70 1.81 -15.02 -1.60
CA HIS A 70 1.63 -16.45 -1.34
C HIS A 70 0.17 -16.80 -0.99
N HIS A 71 -0.65 -15.81 -0.68
CA HIS A 71 -2.05 -16.02 -0.32
C HIS A 71 -2.96 -15.76 -1.50
N ALA A 72 -3.99 -16.60 -1.63
CA ALA A 72 -5.07 -16.35 -2.57
C ALA A 72 -6.11 -15.46 -1.88
N PHE A 73 -6.49 -14.39 -2.53
CA PHE A 73 -7.46 -13.44 -2.00
C PHE A 73 -8.76 -13.49 -2.80
N GLU A 74 -9.88 -13.31 -2.11
CA GLU A 74 -11.18 -13.27 -2.75
C GLU A 74 -11.31 -12.01 -3.61
N PRO A 75 -11.77 -12.12 -4.86
CA PRO A 75 -12.03 -10.93 -5.68
C PRO A 75 -13.09 -10.04 -5.05
N PHE A 76 -12.94 -8.74 -5.21
CA PHE A 76 -13.92 -7.78 -4.68
C PHE A 76 -14.00 -6.54 -5.55
N THR A 77 -15.06 -5.77 -5.33
CA THR A 77 -15.25 -4.46 -5.95
C THR A 77 -15.51 -3.47 -4.83
N LEU A 78 -14.85 -2.32 -4.88
CA LEU A 78 -14.99 -1.30 -3.85
C LEU A 78 -16.31 -0.54 -4.01
N GLU A 79 -16.88 -0.18 -2.87
CA GLU A 79 -18.08 0.64 -2.79
C GLU A 79 -17.77 1.95 -2.09
N GLU A 80 -18.49 2.99 -2.45
CA GLU A 80 -18.32 4.30 -1.83
C GLU A 80 -18.54 4.24 -0.32
N ASN A 81 -17.72 4.98 0.42
CA ASN A 81 -17.71 5.08 1.87
C ASN A 81 -17.16 3.87 2.62
N MET A 82 -16.65 2.84 1.92
CA MET A 82 -15.89 1.80 2.59
C MET A 82 -14.62 2.40 3.19
N VAL A 83 -14.24 1.91 4.36
CA VAL A 83 -12.96 2.27 4.99
C VAL A 83 -11.99 1.13 4.78
N VAL A 84 -10.85 1.43 4.17
CA VAL A 84 -9.81 0.44 3.89
C VAL A 84 -8.47 0.95 4.37
N VAL A 85 -7.57 0.04 4.69
CA VAL A 85 -6.19 0.38 5.07
C VAL A 85 -5.28 0.01 3.90
N ILE A 86 -4.48 0.97 3.46
CA ILE A 86 -3.46 0.76 2.43
C ILE A 86 -2.13 0.77 3.16
N GLN A 87 -1.41 -0.36 3.17
CA GLN A 87 -0.18 -0.46 3.95
C GLN A 87 0.92 -1.21 3.19
N PRO A 88 1.53 -0.57 2.22
CA PRO A 88 2.68 -1.15 1.54
C PRO A 88 3.83 -1.40 2.50
N ASN A 89 4.46 -2.55 2.35
CA ASN A 89 5.54 -2.99 3.22
C ASN A 89 6.69 -3.54 2.37
N PRO A 90 7.34 -2.69 1.57
CA PRO A 90 8.43 -3.12 0.72
C PRO A 90 9.63 -3.57 1.53
N MET A 91 10.38 -4.50 0.95
CA MET A 91 11.66 -4.89 1.51
C MET A 91 12.71 -4.92 0.41
N THR A 92 13.98 -4.94 0.82
CA THR A 92 15.08 -5.05 -0.14
C THR A 92 15.05 -6.42 -0.83
N PRO A 93 15.61 -6.54 -2.05
CA PRO A 93 15.64 -7.82 -2.76
C PRO A 93 16.29 -8.96 -1.97
N ASP A 94 17.25 -8.65 -1.10
CA ASP A 94 17.91 -9.65 -0.25
C ASP A 94 17.12 -9.99 1.02
N GLY A 95 16.02 -9.29 1.27
CA GLY A 95 15.17 -9.51 2.43
C GLY A 95 15.73 -9.04 3.76
N LYS A 96 16.84 -8.31 3.76
CA LYS A 96 17.52 -7.89 5.00
C LYS A 96 16.95 -6.64 5.62
N ALA A 97 16.26 -5.81 4.86
CA ALA A 97 15.67 -4.59 5.37
C ALA A 97 14.26 -4.43 4.80
N GLY A 98 13.37 -3.89 5.60
CA GLY A 98 12.00 -3.64 5.20
C GLY A 98 11.44 -2.43 5.93
N LEU A 99 10.33 -1.90 5.42
CA LEU A 99 9.66 -0.74 5.99
C LEU A 99 8.17 -0.87 5.72
N GLN A 100 7.37 -0.49 6.68
CA GLN A 100 5.91 -0.47 6.53
C GLN A 100 5.39 0.94 6.65
N LEU A 101 4.53 1.32 5.72
CA LEU A 101 3.82 2.59 5.73
C LEU A 101 2.33 2.26 5.56
N GLY A 102 1.47 2.87 6.35
CA GLY A 102 0.06 2.55 6.23
C GLY A 102 -0.85 3.67 6.70
N ALA A 103 -2.02 3.75 6.08
CA ALA A 103 -3.05 4.69 6.47
C ALA A 103 -4.42 4.18 6.09
N ALA A 104 -5.42 4.53 6.90
CA ALA A 104 -6.81 4.28 6.58
C ALA A 104 -7.31 5.36 5.64
N VAL A 105 -8.09 4.95 4.64
CA VAL A 105 -8.72 5.86 3.69
C VAL A 105 -10.18 5.48 3.52
N VAL A 106 -10.99 6.47 3.14
CA VAL A 106 -12.39 6.27 2.77
C VAL A 106 -12.47 6.24 1.25
N VAL A 107 -13.18 5.25 0.71
CA VAL A 107 -13.38 5.13 -0.75
C VAL A 107 -14.30 6.25 -1.21
N LYS A 108 -13.79 7.11 -2.11
CA LYS A 108 -14.52 8.25 -2.66
C LYS A 108 -14.35 8.33 -4.17
N PRO A 109 -15.27 9.01 -4.89
CA PRO A 109 -15.20 9.08 -6.36
C PRO A 109 -13.89 9.64 -6.92
N GLY A 110 -13.21 10.50 -6.20
CA GLY A 110 -11.92 11.07 -6.61
C GLY A 110 -10.69 10.28 -6.17
N GLY A 111 -10.89 9.10 -5.58
CA GLY A 111 -9.83 8.29 -4.98
C GLY A 111 -9.99 8.19 -3.49
N GLY A 112 -9.18 7.37 -2.84
CA GLY A 112 -9.20 7.21 -1.40
C GLY A 112 -8.88 8.51 -0.67
N GLU A 113 -9.74 8.90 0.26
CA GLU A 113 -9.55 10.11 1.05
C GLU A 113 -8.95 9.72 2.39
N SER A 114 -7.75 10.24 2.67
CA SER A 114 -7.03 9.91 3.90
C SER A 114 -7.78 10.40 5.14
N LEU A 115 -7.80 9.54 6.15
CA LEU A 115 -8.32 9.90 7.48
C LEU A 115 -7.25 10.59 8.33
N HIS A 116 -6.02 10.66 7.84
CA HIS A 116 -4.93 11.31 8.54
C HIS A 116 -4.87 12.79 8.17
N ARG A 117 -4.59 13.63 9.15
CA ARG A 117 -4.46 15.08 8.95
C ARG A 117 -3.08 15.50 8.50
N TYR A 118 -2.09 14.65 8.75
CA TYR A 118 -0.68 15.00 8.51
C TYR A 118 -0.13 14.15 7.37
N PRO A 119 0.73 14.74 6.52
CA PRO A 119 1.37 13.97 5.46
C PRO A 119 2.37 12.98 6.04
N PHE A 120 2.63 11.92 5.29
CA PHE A 120 3.70 11.00 5.64
C PHE A 120 5.05 11.68 5.55
N HIS A 121 5.92 11.38 6.49
CA HIS A 121 7.29 11.84 6.44
C HIS A 121 8.19 10.76 7.04
N PHE A 122 9.43 10.73 6.59
CA PHE A 122 10.39 9.77 7.11
C PHE A 122 10.82 10.23 8.52
N PRO A 123 10.67 9.37 9.54
CA PRO A 123 11.06 9.74 10.88
C PRO A 123 12.58 9.90 10.98
N VAL A 124 13.02 11.00 11.57
CA VAL A 124 14.43 11.27 11.83
C VAL A 124 14.60 11.34 13.34
N CYS A 125 15.41 10.44 13.87
CA CYS A 125 15.73 10.40 15.29
C CYS A 125 16.97 11.27 15.50
N GLY A 126 16.76 12.31 16.28
CA GLY A 126 17.82 13.21 16.43
C GLY A 126 18.34 13.48 17.72
#